data_a09ae9c74ca6ddbc5526aa89e534c1b1
#
_entry.id   a09ae9c74ca6ddbc5526aa89e534c1b1
#
_cell.length_a   1.000
_cell.length_b   1.000
_cell.length_c   1.000
_cell.angle_alpha   90.00
_cell.angle_beta   90.00
_cell.angle_gamma   90.00
#
_symmetry.space_group_name_H-M   'P 1'
#
loop_
_entity.id
_entity.type
_entity.pdbx_description
1 polymer ?
#
loop_
_entity_poly.entity_id
_entity_poly.type
_entity_poly.pdbx_seq_one_letter_code
_entity_poly.pdbx_strand_id
1 'polypeptide(L)'
;MPIDPAKAVGCVLPQSKGEWSQDDVILYHLGVGAGVPATDPNELAYTYERNLKVLPSYGVIPVSGALGSMAGIPGVDINFALVLHGEQDLEIKKTIPTQAKVVHKSRVADIFDKGKAALIILEVETAEEGGEPLFVNRFSIFARGEGGFGGEGGPKAGNQAPDRAPDYRVESRTIPQQALLYRLNGDKNPLHADPEFAKMGGFDTPILH
;
A
#
# COMPACT_ATOMS: atom_id res chain seq x y z
N MET A 1 9.20 15.69 21.89
CA MET A 1 9.11 15.68 20.42
C MET A 1 8.23 14.51 20.04
N PRO A 2 7.34 14.63 19.08
CA PRO A 2 6.40 13.56 18.73
C PRO A 2 7.08 12.32 18.12
N ILE A 3 8.31 12.47 17.61
CA ILE A 3 9.10 11.35 17.06
C ILE A 3 10.47 11.27 17.73
N ASP A 4 10.80 10.06 18.17
CA ASP A 4 12.10 9.67 18.72
C ASP A 4 12.64 8.47 17.90
N PRO A 5 13.44 8.73 16.85
CA PRO A 5 13.96 7.67 15.97
C PRO A 5 14.78 6.62 16.72
N ALA A 6 15.49 7.00 17.80
CA ALA A 6 16.31 6.07 18.55
C ALA A 6 15.49 4.97 19.26
N LYS A 7 14.22 5.25 19.57
CA LYS A 7 13.29 4.27 20.14
C LYS A 7 12.49 3.51 19.08
N ALA A 8 12.23 4.17 17.94
CA ALA A 8 11.30 3.64 16.95
C ALA A 8 11.99 2.77 15.88
N VAL A 9 13.15 3.20 15.36
CA VAL A 9 13.86 2.45 14.31
C VAL A 9 14.30 1.07 14.83
N GLY A 10 14.00 0.05 14.04
CA GLY A 10 14.23 -1.34 14.41
C GLY A 10 13.14 -1.96 15.30
N CYS A 11 12.13 -1.17 15.73
CA CYS A 11 11.01 -1.72 16.49
C CYS A 11 10.27 -2.77 15.63
N VAL A 12 10.13 -3.97 16.16
CA VAL A 12 9.36 -5.06 15.57
C VAL A 12 7.96 -5.04 16.16
N LEU A 13 6.98 -5.01 15.30
CA LEU A 13 5.56 -4.99 15.68
C LEU A 13 5.05 -6.42 15.91
N PRO A 14 3.96 -6.60 16.66
CA PRO A 14 3.32 -7.90 16.80
C PRO A 14 2.99 -8.51 15.43
N GLN A 15 3.27 -9.80 15.29
CA GLN A 15 2.90 -10.52 14.07
C GLN A 15 1.38 -10.52 13.89
N SER A 16 0.95 -10.35 12.66
CA SER A 16 -0.45 -10.52 12.28
C SER A 16 -0.60 -11.66 11.29
N LYS A 17 -1.81 -12.20 11.22
CA LYS A 17 -2.19 -13.24 10.27
C LYS A 17 -3.12 -12.66 9.23
N GLY A 18 -3.03 -13.20 8.03
CA GLY A 18 -3.93 -12.88 6.92
C GLY A 18 -4.26 -14.13 6.12
N GLU A 19 -5.30 -14.04 5.36
CA GLU A 19 -5.67 -15.07 4.38
C GLU A 19 -6.36 -14.38 3.20
N TRP A 20 -6.30 -15.03 2.05
CA TRP A 20 -7.06 -14.64 0.88
C TRP A 20 -7.49 -15.86 0.08
N SER A 21 -8.58 -15.71 -0.63
CA SER A 21 -9.18 -16.68 -1.56
C SER A 21 -8.96 -16.25 -3.01
N GLN A 22 -9.37 -17.11 -3.95
CA GLN A 22 -9.42 -16.77 -5.37
C GLN A 22 -10.36 -15.58 -5.64
N ASP A 23 -11.48 -15.50 -4.91
CA ASP A 23 -12.46 -14.41 -5.09
C ASP A 23 -11.87 -13.06 -4.67
N ASP A 24 -11.04 -13.02 -3.62
CA ASP A 24 -10.35 -11.81 -3.21
C ASP A 24 -9.35 -11.34 -4.27
N VAL A 25 -8.63 -12.28 -4.89
CA VAL A 25 -7.72 -11.99 -5.99
C VAL A 25 -8.48 -11.44 -7.20
N ILE A 26 -9.58 -12.09 -7.60
CA ILE A 26 -10.43 -11.65 -8.72
C ILE A 26 -11.03 -10.27 -8.42
N LEU A 27 -11.52 -10.04 -7.21
CA LEU A 27 -12.06 -8.74 -6.79
C LEU A 27 -11.03 -7.63 -6.95
N TYR A 28 -9.77 -7.88 -6.54
CA TYR A 28 -8.70 -6.92 -6.73
C TYR A 28 -8.45 -6.65 -8.21
N HIS A 29 -8.36 -7.68 -9.04
CA HIS A 29 -8.13 -7.52 -10.47
C HIS A 29 -9.24 -6.70 -11.14
N LEU A 30 -10.50 -6.96 -10.80
CA LEU A 30 -11.64 -6.13 -11.24
C LEU A 30 -11.52 -4.69 -10.71
N GLY A 31 -11.08 -4.53 -9.47
CA GLY A 31 -10.85 -3.24 -8.80
C GLY A 31 -9.80 -2.38 -9.47
N VAL A 32 -8.81 -2.97 -10.15
CA VAL A 32 -7.79 -2.25 -10.93
C VAL A 32 -8.11 -2.21 -12.43
N GLY A 33 -9.28 -2.71 -12.86
CA GLY A 33 -9.80 -2.56 -14.21
C GLY A 33 -9.58 -3.73 -15.16
N ALA A 34 -9.18 -4.91 -14.66
CA ALA A 34 -9.14 -6.14 -15.46
C ALA A 34 -10.55 -6.57 -15.90
N GLY A 35 -10.62 -7.44 -16.92
CA GLY A 35 -11.87 -7.99 -17.44
C GLY A 35 -12.49 -7.17 -18.58
N VAL A 36 -11.70 -6.38 -19.28
CA VAL A 36 -12.19 -5.60 -20.43
C VAL A 36 -11.28 -5.82 -21.64
N PRO A 37 -11.78 -6.50 -22.70
CA PRO A 37 -13.14 -7.07 -22.90
C PRO A 37 -13.39 -8.34 -22.05
N ALA A 38 -14.59 -8.51 -21.55
CA ALA A 38 -14.95 -9.56 -20.59
C ALA A 38 -14.81 -11.02 -21.11
N THR A 39 -14.62 -11.21 -22.40
CA THR A 39 -14.46 -12.52 -23.05
C THR A 39 -13.07 -12.73 -23.64
N ASP A 40 -12.17 -11.77 -23.47
CA ASP A 40 -10.78 -11.92 -23.92
C ASP A 40 -10.06 -12.99 -23.03
N PRO A 41 -9.45 -14.02 -23.64
CA PRO A 41 -8.74 -15.05 -22.88
C PRO A 41 -7.60 -14.51 -22.00
N ASN A 42 -6.95 -13.41 -22.37
CA ASN A 42 -5.91 -12.78 -21.58
C ASN A 42 -6.51 -12.10 -20.34
N GLU A 43 -7.66 -11.45 -20.47
CA GLU A 43 -8.38 -10.82 -19.36
C GLU A 43 -8.99 -11.89 -18.43
N LEU A 44 -9.54 -12.96 -19.00
CA LEU A 44 -10.08 -14.09 -18.24
C LEU A 44 -9.01 -14.80 -17.40
N ALA A 45 -7.75 -14.77 -17.80
CA ALA A 45 -6.66 -15.30 -16.99
C ALA A 45 -6.48 -14.58 -15.63
N TYR A 46 -7.10 -13.42 -15.44
CA TYR A 46 -7.06 -12.62 -14.21
C TYR A 46 -8.44 -12.47 -13.54
N THR A 47 -9.51 -12.86 -14.20
CA THR A 47 -10.89 -12.59 -13.74
C THR A 47 -11.79 -13.83 -13.69
N TYR A 48 -11.21 -14.99 -13.95
CA TYR A 48 -11.90 -16.26 -13.91
C TYR A 48 -11.03 -17.31 -13.19
N GLU A 49 -11.60 -18.08 -12.31
CA GLU A 49 -10.89 -19.02 -11.42
C GLU A 49 -10.14 -20.13 -12.16
N ARG A 50 -10.53 -20.46 -13.40
CA ARG A 50 -9.85 -21.47 -14.21
C ARG A 50 -8.48 -20.95 -14.70
N ASN A 51 -7.39 -21.50 -14.15
CA ASN A 51 -6.02 -21.11 -14.43
C ASN A 51 -5.73 -19.63 -14.05
N LEU A 52 -6.37 -19.15 -12.99
CA LEU A 52 -6.22 -17.81 -12.48
C LEU A 52 -4.75 -17.46 -12.24
N LYS A 53 -4.33 -16.31 -12.76
CA LYS A 53 -3.04 -15.68 -12.48
C LYS A 53 -3.23 -14.57 -11.46
N VAL A 54 -2.20 -14.30 -10.69
CA VAL A 54 -2.19 -13.20 -9.72
C VAL A 54 -1.28 -12.10 -10.21
N LEU A 55 -1.78 -10.88 -10.29
CA LEU A 55 -0.96 -9.70 -10.55
C LEU A 55 0.02 -9.49 -9.39
N PRO A 56 1.30 -9.22 -9.64
CA PRO A 56 2.27 -8.93 -8.58
C PRO A 56 1.81 -7.84 -7.62
N SER A 57 1.14 -6.81 -8.13
CA SER A 57 0.59 -5.70 -7.35
C SER A 57 -0.47 -6.11 -6.32
N TYR A 58 -1.07 -7.32 -6.43
CA TYR A 58 -1.96 -7.86 -5.40
C TYR A 58 -1.27 -7.93 -4.02
N GLY A 59 0.07 -8.11 -4.00
CA GLY A 59 0.85 -8.18 -2.76
C GLY A 59 0.71 -6.97 -1.83
N VAL A 60 0.17 -5.84 -2.30
CA VAL A 60 -0.09 -4.66 -1.45
C VAL A 60 -1.37 -4.79 -0.63
N ILE A 61 -2.29 -5.67 -1.04
CA ILE A 61 -3.62 -5.82 -0.41
C ILE A 61 -3.57 -6.51 0.95
N PRO A 62 -2.95 -7.69 1.11
CA PRO A 62 -2.98 -8.42 2.38
C PRO A 62 -2.34 -7.68 3.56
N VAL A 63 -1.51 -6.68 3.26
CA VAL A 63 -0.73 -5.90 4.26
C VAL A 63 -1.31 -4.52 4.55
N SER A 64 -2.41 -4.13 3.91
CA SER A 64 -3.02 -2.79 4.08
C SER A 64 -3.38 -2.47 5.54
N GLY A 65 -3.72 -3.48 6.34
CA GLY A 65 -3.97 -3.34 7.78
C GLY A 65 -2.73 -2.99 8.62
N ALA A 66 -1.52 -3.14 8.08
CA ALA A 66 -0.27 -2.85 8.82
C ALA A 66 -0.14 -1.36 9.20
N LEU A 67 -0.73 -0.46 8.43
CA LEU A 67 -0.75 0.97 8.75
C LEU A 67 -1.45 1.26 10.09
N GLY A 68 -2.48 0.48 10.45
CA GLY A 68 -3.16 0.61 11.74
C GLY A 68 -2.29 0.24 12.94
N SER A 69 -1.24 -0.56 12.76
CA SER A 69 -0.33 -0.96 13.83
C SER A 69 0.67 0.13 14.25
N MET A 70 0.76 1.22 13.48
CA MET A 70 1.66 2.34 13.80
C MET A 70 1.34 3.05 15.12
N ALA A 71 0.09 3.03 15.57
CA ALA A 71 -0.33 3.65 16.83
C ALA A 71 0.36 3.08 18.08
N GLY A 72 1.01 1.92 17.97
CA GLY A 72 1.72 1.26 19.06
C GLY A 72 3.25 1.35 18.99
N ILE A 73 3.82 2.09 18.04
CA ILE A 73 5.27 2.17 17.85
C ILE A 73 5.88 3.06 18.95
N PRO A 74 6.80 2.53 19.79
CA PRO A 74 7.51 3.35 20.77
C PRO A 74 8.24 4.52 20.10
N GLY A 75 8.07 5.74 20.63
CA GLY A 75 8.71 6.92 20.07
C GLY A 75 8.05 7.47 18.81
N VAL A 76 6.85 7.02 18.46
CA VAL A 76 6.03 7.59 17.39
C VAL A 76 4.68 8.01 17.97
N ASP A 77 4.53 9.31 18.19
CA ASP A 77 3.27 9.93 18.63
C ASP A 77 2.89 11.00 17.58
N ILE A 78 2.11 10.61 16.59
CA ILE A 78 1.80 11.42 15.42
C ILE A 78 0.31 11.62 15.25
N ASN A 79 -0.07 12.72 14.59
CA ASN A 79 -1.46 12.96 14.20
C ASN A 79 -1.82 12.17 12.93
N PHE A 80 -2.51 11.05 13.08
CA PHE A 80 -2.91 10.19 11.96
C PHE A 80 -3.80 10.89 10.92
N ALA A 81 -4.50 11.97 11.26
CA ALA A 81 -5.28 12.74 10.29
C ALA A 81 -4.40 13.53 9.28
N LEU A 82 -3.12 13.71 9.60
CA LEU A 82 -2.15 14.40 8.74
C LEU A 82 -1.20 13.44 8.03
N VAL A 83 -1.42 12.13 8.18
CA VAL A 83 -0.61 11.09 7.55
C VAL A 83 -1.05 10.86 6.11
N LEU A 84 -0.07 10.76 5.22
CA LEU A 84 -0.25 10.38 3.83
C LEU A 84 0.58 9.13 3.54
N HIS A 85 0.02 8.21 2.75
CA HIS A 85 0.77 7.15 2.12
C HIS A 85 1.51 7.75 0.92
N GLY A 86 2.82 7.94 1.02
CA GLY A 86 3.62 8.65 0.03
C GLY A 86 4.11 7.76 -1.10
N GLU A 87 4.64 6.58 -0.75
CA GLU A 87 5.20 5.61 -1.70
C GLU A 87 4.95 4.19 -1.22
N GLN A 88 4.86 3.26 -2.17
CA GLN A 88 4.76 1.82 -1.94
C GLN A 88 5.84 1.12 -2.76
N ASP A 89 6.75 0.43 -2.07
CA ASP A 89 7.68 -0.51 -2.69
C ASP A 89 7.20 -1.94 -2.43
N LEU A 90 7.25 -2.78 -3.45
CA LEU A 90 6.84 -4.18 -3.39
C LEU A 90 7.90 -5.06 -4.03
N GLU A 91 8.56 -5.88 -3.23
CA GLU A 91 9.54 -6.86 -3.67
C GLU A 91 8.95 -8.26 -3.66
N ILE A 92 8.74 -8.85 -4.83
CA ILE A 92 8.20 -10.21 -4.97
C ILE A 92 9.35 -11.21 -4.87
N LYS A 93 9.26 -12.13 -3.90
CA LYS A 93 10.22 -13.22 -3.69
C LYS A 93 9.80 -14.51 -4.38
N LYS A 94 8.50 -14.76 -4.43
CA LYS A 94 7.87 -15.94 -5.07
C LYS A 94 6.58 -15.53 -5.74
N THR A 95 6.15 -16.30 -6.74
CA THR A 95 4.81 -16.13 -7.33
C THR A 95 3.76 -16.15 -6.24
N ILE A 96 2.91 -15.13 -6.22
CA ILE A 96 1.82 -15.02 -5.25
C ILE A 96 0.78 -16.09 -5.59
N PRO A 97 0.42 -16.96 -4.64
CA PRO A 97 -0.60 -17.99 -4.88
C PRO A 97 -2.00 -17.38 -4.97
N THR A 98 -2.90 -18.05 -5.67
CA THR A 98 -4.31 -17.60 -5.84
C THR A 98 -5.12 -17.65 -4.54
N GLN A 99 -4.65 -18.39 -3.55
CA GLN A 99 -5.19 -18.45 -2.18
C GLN A 99 -4.06 -18.79 -1.22
N ALA A 100 -4.03 -18.21 -0.03
CA ALA A 100 -3.04 -18.51 0.98
C ALA A 100 -3.51 -18.15 2.40
N LYS A 101 -2.86 -18.78 3.39
CA LYS A 101 -2.81 -18.32 4.78
C LYS A 101 -1.40 -17.86 5.09
N VAL A 102 -1.28 -16.66 5.59
CA VAL A 102 0.00 -15.98 5.73
C VAL A 102 0.20 -15.37 7.11
N VAL A 103 1.45 -15.09 7.39
CA VAL A 103 1.90 -14.33 8.56
C VAL A 103 2.63 -13.09 8.05
N HIS A 104 2.31 -11.95 8.64
CA HIS A 104 2.97 -10.68 8.39
C HIS A 104 3.89 -10.34 9.55
N LYS A 105 5.14 -10.00 9.25
CA LYS A 105 6.13 -9.49 10.19
C LYS A 105 6.46 -8.05 9.82
N SER A 106 6.12 -7.12 10.69
CA SER A 106 6.30 -5.69 10.44
C SER A 106 7.40 -5.12 11.33
N ARG A 107 8.18 -4.17 10.81
CA ARG A 107 9.16 -3.40 11.56
C ARG A 107 9.28 -1.99 11.02
N VAL A 108 9.65 -1.06 11.87
CA VAL A 108 10.09 0.26 11.45
C VAL A 108 11.50 0.12 10.86
N ALA A 109 11.62 0.26 9.56
CA ALA A 109 12.90 0.11 8.87
C ALA A 109 13.75 1.37 9.01
N ASP A 110 13.12 2.56 8.91
CA ASP A 110 13.81 3.83 9.02
C ASP A 110 12.86 4.98 9.35
N ILE A 111 13.41 6.12 9.81
CA ILE A 111 12.68 7.39 10.00
C ILE A 111 13.58 8.54 9.59
N PHE A 112 13.08 9.41 8.70
CA PHE A 112 13.81 10.56 8.17
C PHE A 112 13.12 11.87 8.51
N ASP A 113 13.92 12.88 8.87
CA ASP A 113 13.44 14.25 9.13
C ASP A 113 13.39 15.06 7.83
N LYS A 114 12.18 15.36 7.36
CA LYS A 114 11.95 16.22 6.17
C LYS A 114 11.79 17.71 6.54
N GLY A 115 12.20 18.12 7.73
CA GLY A 115 12.07 19.47 8.26
C GLY A 115 10.66 19.81 8.74
N LYS A 116 9.66 19.80 7.88
CA LYS A 116 8.25 20.04 8.23
C LYS A 116 7.41 18.77 8.37
N ALA A 117 7.98 17.63 8.07
CA ALA A 117 7.32 16.34 8.13
C ALA A 117 8.31 15.26 8.53
N ALA A 118 7.81 14.12 8.98
CA ALA A 118 8.58 12.89 9.11
C ALA A 118 8.26 11.94 7.96
N LEU A 119 9.27 11.21 7.50
CA LEU A 119 9.09 10.08 6.59
C LEU A 119 9.42 8.80 7.36
N ILE A 120 8.41 7.99 7.62
CA ILE A 120 8.54 6.72 8.35
C ILE A 120 8.48 5.57 7.34
N ILE A 121 9.47 4.70 7.34
CA ILE A 121 9.50 3.50 6.50
C ILE A 121 9.07 2.30 7.33
N LEU A 122 7.88 1.80 7.01
CA LEU A 122 7.37 0.57 7.60
C LEU A 122 7.59 -0.59 6.63
N GLU A 123 8.37 -1.57 7.02
CA GLU A 123 8.61 -2.78 6.24
C GLU A 123 7.74 -3.92 6.76
N VAL A 124 7.09 -4.65 5.84
CA VAL A 124 6.24 -5.79 6.13
C VAL A 124 6.63 -6.98 5.26
N GLU A 125 7.22 -7.99 5.88
CA GLU A 125 7.48 -9.28 5.25
C GLU A 125 6.22 -10.16 5.38
N THR A 126 5.80 -10.74 4.26
CA THR A 126 4.68 -11.69 4.20
C THR A 126 5.17 -13.06 3.76
N ALA A 127 4.87 -14.08 4.56
CA ALA A 127 5.20 -15.47 4.29
C ALA A 127 3.98 -16.38 4.50
N GLU A 128 3.91 -17.52 3.81
CA GLU A 128 2.98 -18.57 4.18
C GLU A 128 3.29 -19.08 5.61
N GLU A 129 2.29 -19.59 6.32
CA GLU A 129 2.51 -20.13 7.68
C GLU A 129 3.57 -21.25 7.65
N GLY A 130 4.71 -21.01 8.31
CA GLY A 130 5.85 -21.93 8.34
C GLY A 130 6.66 -22.02 7.04
N GLY A 131 6.38 -21.16 6.07
CA GLY A 131 7.04 -21.12 4.77
C GLY A 131 8.06 -19.98 4.62
N GLU A 132 8.60 -19.91 3.41
CA GLU A 132 9.50 -18.85 2.99
C GLU A 132 8.73 -17.58 2.61
N PRO A 133 9.37 -16.39 2.65
CA PRO A 133 8.74 -15.14 2.24
C PRO A 133 8.18 -15.19 0.82
N LEU A 134 6.97 -14.70 0.66
CA LEU A 134 6.32 -14.49 -0.64
C LEU A 134 6.68 -13.13 -1.21
N PHE A 135 6.61 -12.09 -0.38
CA PHE A 135 6.90 -10.71 -0.77
C PHE A 135 7.21 -9.83 0.44
N VAL A 136 7.84 -8.70 0.18
CA VAL A 136 8.12 -7.64 1.16
C VAL A 136 7.53 -6.34 0.65
N ASN A 137 6.78 -5.66 1.50
CA ASN A 137 6.27 -4.31 1.26
C ASN A 137 7.07 -3.30 2.08
N ARG A 138 7.34 -2.12 1.51
CA ARG A 138 7.85 -0.96 2.24
C ARG A 138 6.91 0.21 2.00
N PHE A 139 6.29 0.65 3.08
CA PHE A 139 5.40 1.82 3.09
C PHE A 139 6.21 3.05 3.45
N SER A 140 6.24 4.03 2.58
CA SER A 140 6.75 5.37 2.87
C SER A 140 5.61 6.24 3.40
N ILE A 141 5.59 6.43 4.71
CA ILE A 141 4.51 7.11 5.42
C ILE A 141 4.95 8.52 5.73
N PHE A 142 4.27 9.50 5.13
CA PHE A 142 4.57 10.90 5.27
C PHE A 142 3.67 11.57 6.31
N ALA A 143 4.23 11.84 7.50
CA ALA A 143 3.53 12.48 8.60
C ALA A 143 3.78 13.99 8.60
N ARG A 144 2.80 14.75 8.09
CA ARG A 144 2.88 16.21 7.99
C ARG A 144 2.85 16.86 9.37
N GLY A 145 3.69 17.86 9.57
CA GLY A 145 3.80 18.58 10.84
C GLY A 145 4.69 17.91 11.89
N GLU A 146 5.18 16.69 11.63
CA GLU A 146 5.90 15.85 12.60
C GLU A 146 7.43 15.85 12.37
N GLY A 147 7.96 16.82 11.62
CA GLY A 147 9.40 16.98 11.40
C GLY A 147 10.08 17.88 12.43
N GLY A 148 11.37 18.17 12.21
CA GLY A 148 12.17 19.05 13.06
C GLY A 148 12.74 18.36 14.31
N PHE A 149 12.77 17.02 14.34
CA PHE A 149 13.37 16.24 15.41
C PHE A 149 14.90 16.05 15.22
N GLY A 150 15.45 16.45 14.08
CA GLY A 150 16.86 16.29 13.70
C GLY A 150 17.16 14.90 13.14
N GLY A 151 18.24 14.82 12.39
CA GLY A 151 18.65 13.58 11.73
C GLY A 151 18.80 13.75 10.23
N GLU A 152 18.90 12.64 9.52
CA GLU A 152 19.04 12.63 8.07
C GLU A 152 17.73 12.96 7.36
N GLY A 153 17.81 13.74 6.26
CA GLY A 153 16.66 14.07 5.43
C GLY A 153 16.15 12.89 4.58
N GLY A 154 16.91 11.80 4.52
CA GLY A 154 16.58 10.62 3.75
C GLY A 154 16.50 10.83 2.23
N PRO A 155 15.96 9.86 1.49
CA PRO A 155 15.91 9.91 0.03
C PRO A 155 15.05 11.10 -0.44
N LYS A 156 15.42 11.65 -1.60
CA LYS A 156 14.56 12.62 -2.29
C LYS A 156 13.36 11.88 -2.88
N ALA A 157 12.18 12.48 -2.74
CA ALA A 157 10.96 11.92 -3.30
C ALA A 157 10.99 11.91 -4.83
N GLY A 158 10.33 10.91 -5.39
CA GLY A 158 9.87 10.89 -6.76
C GLY A 158 10.81 10.25 -7.78
N ASN A 159 10.19 9.56 -8.71
CA ASN A 159 10.82 9.13 -9.95
C ASN A 159 10.77 10.30 -10.95
N GLN A 160 11.92 10.76 -11.40
CA GLN A 160 11.98 11.71 -12.52
C GLN A 160 11.79 10.94 -13.83
N ALA A 161 10.81 11.36 -14.61
CA ALA A 161 10.65 10.82 -15.96
C ALA A 161 11.90 11.14 -16.79
N PRO A 162 12.37 10.21 -17.64
CA PRO A 162 13.46 10.49 -18.59
C PRO A 162 13.07 11.62 -19.57
N ASP A 163 14.06 12.42 -19.98
CA ASP A 163 13.89 13.49 -20.99
C ASP A 163 13.81 12.92 -22.43
N ARG A 164 13.05 11.87 -22.61
CA ARG A 164 12.80 11.26 -23.94
C ARG A 164 11.35 10.81 -24.06
N ALA A 165 10.88 10.67 -25.29
CA ALA A 165 9.56 10.10 -25.55
C ALA A 165 9.45 8.67 -24.96
N PRO A 166 8.26 8.25 -24.47
CA PRO A 166 8.05 6.91 -24.00
C PRO A 166 8.12 5.91 -25.16
N ASP A 167 8.63 4.70 -24.88
CA ASP A 167 8.67 3.62 -25.89
C ASP A 167 7.25 3.12 -26.21
N TYR A 168 6.35 3.17 -25.23
CA TYR A 168 4.94 2.79 -25.37
C TYR A 168 4.07 3.74 -24.58
N ARG A 169 2.86 3.98 -25.08
CA ARG A 169 1.79 4.72 -24.40
C ARG A 169 0.53 3.89 -24.40
N VAL A 170 -0.02 3.66 -23.21
CA VAL A 170 -1.30 3.00 -23.01
C VAL A 170 -2.23 3.98 -22.32
N GLU A 171 -3.45 4.11 -22.83
CA GLU A 171 -4.51 4.93 -22.23
C GLU A 171 -5.64 4.02 -21.76
N SER A 172 -5.95 4.07 -20.48
CA SER A 172 -7.09 3.37 -19.87
C SER A 172 -8.00 4.37 -19.18
N ARG A 173 -9.31 4.21 -19.34
CA ARG A 173 -10.28 5.02 -18.62
C ARG A 173 -10.73 4.29 -17.36
N THR A 174 -10.76 5.01 -16.25
CA THR A 174 -11.39 4.52 -15.03
C THR A 174 -12.91 4.59 -15.16
N ILE A 175 -13.62 3.68 -14.49
CA ILE A 175 -15.08 3.74 -14.40
C ILE A 175 -15.49 4.62 -13.21
N PRO A 176 -16.70 5.23 -13.22
CA PRO A 176 -17.14 6.15 -12.17
C PRO A 176 -17.11 5.54 -10.76
N GLN A 177 -17.34 4.24 -10.64
CA GLN A 177 -17.33 3.50 -9.36
C GLN A 177 -16.00 2.80 -9.06
N GLN A 178 -14.91 3.13 -9.74
CA GLN A 178 -13.62 2.44 -9.59
C GLN A 178 -13.13 2.42 -8.14
N ALA A 179 -13.15 3.55 -7.46
CA ALA A 179 -12.76 3.64 -6.06
C ALA A 179 -13.69 2.84 -5.12
N LEU A 180 -15.00 2.82 -5.43
CA LEU A 180 -15.98 2.06 -4.64
C LEU A 180 -15.80 0.55 -4.79
N LEU A 181 -15.37 0.09 -5.96
CA LEU A 181 -15.02 -1.30 -6.20
C LEU A 181 -13.68 -1.65 -5.52
N TYR A 182 -12.64 -0.84 -5.74
CA TYR A 182 -11.31 -1.09 -5.20
C TYR A 182 -11.30 -1.15 -3.66
N ARG A 183 -12.03 -0.25 -2.97
CA ARG A 183 -12.09 -0.24 -1.50
C ARG A 183 -12.63 -1.53 -0.87
N LEU A 184 -13.29 -2.39 -1.64
CA LEU A 184 -13.75 -3.71 -1.17
C LEU A 184 -12.59 -4.66 -0.88
N ASN A 185 -11.40 -4.39 -1.42
CA ASN A 185 -10.17 -5.14 -1.13
C ASN A 185 -9.56 -4.84 0.25
N GLY A 186 -10.13 -3.91 1.02
CA GLY A 186 -9.66 -3.64 2.39
C GLY A 186 -9.33 -2.18 2.69
N ASP A 187 -8.93 -1.38 1.72
CA ASP A 187 -8.72 0.05 1.94
C ASP A 187 -10.06 0.78 2.05
N LYS A 188 -10.50 0.96 3.28
CA LYS A 188 -11.78 1.63 3.62
C LYS A 188 -11.62 3.11 3.92
N ASN A 189 -10.46 3.73 3.63
CA ASN A 189 -10.25 5.15 3.86
C ASN A 189 -11.38 5.97 3.24
N PRO A 190 -12.11 6.78 4.02
CA PRO A 190 -13.24 7.56 3.52
C PRO A 190 -12.85 8.61 2.48
N LEU A 191 -11.57 8.97 2.38
CA LEU A 191 -11.05 9.88 1.35
C LEU A 191 -11.42 9.46 -0.07
N HIS A 192 -11.60 8.16 -0.30
CA HIS A 192 -11.89 7.57 -1.60
C HIS A 192 -13.40 7.35 -1.86
N ALA A 193 -14.27 7.75 -0.92
CA ALA A 193 -15.71 7.48 -1.02
C ALA A 193 -16.61 8.59 -0.47
N ASP A 194 -16.17 9.31 0.56
CA ASP A 194 -16.97 10.29 1.29
C ASP A 194 -16.62 11.72 0.84
N PRO A 195 -17.57 12.46 0.20
CA PRO A 195 -17.31 13.83 -0.25
C PRO A 195 -17.01 14.82 0.89
N GLU A 196 -17.59 14.62 2.07
CA GLU A 196 -17.34 15.51 3.21
C GLU A 196 -15.93 15.29 3.77
N PHE A 197 -15.51 14.04 3.87
CA PHE A 197 -14.15 13.70 4.28
C PHE A 197 -13.11 14.19 3.25
N ALA A 198 -13.40 14.04 1.95
CA ALA A 198 -12.52 14.55 0.89
C ALA A 198 -12.31 16.06 1.00
N LYS A 199 -13.36 16.83 1.26
CA LYS A 199 -13.27 18.29 1.49
C LYS A 199 -12.41 18.65 2.69
N MET A 200 -12.51 17.91 3.80
CA MET A 200 -11.62 18.11 4.96
C MET A 200 -10.15 17.83 4.62
N GLY A 201 -9.89 16.90 3.69
CA GLY A 201 -8.57 16.62 3.14
C GLY A 201 -8.06 17.64 2.12
N GLY A 202 -8.89 18.62 1.71
CA GLY A 202 -8.56 19.65 0.71
C GLY A 202 -8.86 19.24 -0.73
N PHE A 203 -9.70 18.24 -0.95
CA PHE A 203 -10.13 17.78 -2.27
C PHE A 203 -11.60 18.13 -2.54
N ASP A 204 -11.93 18.57 -3.74
CA ASP A 204 -13.31 18.91 -4.13
C ASP A 204 -14.23 17.69 -4.19
N THR A 205 -13.67 16.53 -4.51
CA THR A 205 -14.36 15.24 -4.62
C THR A 205 -13.46 14.11 -4.10
N PRO A 206 -14.04 12.94 -3.73
CA PRO A 206 -13.25 11.75 -3.44
C PRO A 206 -12.28 11.42 -4.58
N ILE A 207 -11.07 11.04 -4.21
CA ILE A 207 -10.00 10.67 -5.16
C ILE A 207 -9.88 9.15 -5.29
N LEU A 208 -9.20 8.66 -6.33
CA LEU A 208 -8.82 7.25 -6.44
C LEU A 208 -7.78 6.86 -5.38
N HIS A 209 -7.69 5.58 -5.10
CA HIS A 209 -6.68 4.98 -4.22
C HIS A 209 -5.29 5.14 -4.79
#